data_aa507254e979a9828613b99bbf3de911
#
_entry.id   aa507254e979a9828613b99bbf3de911
#
_cell.length_a   1.000
_cell.length_b   1.000
_cell.length_c   1.000
_cell.angle_alpha   90.00
_cell.angle_beta   90.00
_cell.angle_gamma   90.00
#
_symmetry.space_group_name_H-M   'P 1'
#
loop_
_entity.id
_entity.type
_entity.pdbx_description
1 polymer ?
#
loop_
_entity_poly.entity_id
_entity_poly.type
_entity_poly.pdbx_seq_one_letter_code
_entity_poly.pdbx_strand_id
1 'polypeptide(L)'
;PYEQSVELVNETDLPACYGLLPQQYEEDPAVLYSSPHARGIIQPYSTELIPVVFQAKKVDNLEQTAYIAVLGRKDPPLELLLSCVGQGPSVSVSAAKLNFGYIPVLTDVTRTLQLSNESPIAARFCAQMLRNKSHWRVEPSEGEIPPEQSLELKLIVNLNDTVPFQDELLLEIQDSQIFNIPLAAKGKGTTIVTDRPFAPSLNLGTHFSSGPCQYAFRITNRGRRTHQLLWTTEGFPQFPNRDHLSPNKPRNKKSKSLQTSPQEGPVFSLSPARLLLPPGHSADMLLEGSSDVPRV
;
A
#
# COMPACT_ATOMS: atom_id res chain seq x y z
N PRO A 1 6.53 26.40 20.24
CA PRO A 1 6.97 27.77 20.56
C PRO A 1 8.50 27.81 20.67
N TYR A 2 9.08 28.88 20.17
CA TYR A 2 10.51 29.17 20.23
C TYR A 2 10.72 30.40 21.10
N GLU A 3 11.77 30.41 21.94
CA GLU A 3 12.07 31.50 22.84
C GLU A 3 13.43 32.11 22.46
N GLN A 4 13.46 33.43 22.37
CA GLN A 4 14.68 34.19 22.15
C GLN A 4 14.65 35.44 23.05
N SER A 5 15.78 35.73 23.68
CA SER A 5 15.92 36.92 24.52
C SER A 5 16.30 38.14 23.72
N VAL A 6 15.64 39.25 24.00
CA VAL A 6 15.90 40.60 23.45
C VAL A 6 16.51 41.44 24.54
N GLU A 7 17.58 42.13 24.21
CA GLU A 7 18.28 43.01 25.12
C GLU A 7 17.72 44.42 25.05
N LEU A 8 17.25 44.95 26.19
CA LEU A 8 16.87 46.33 26.36
C LEU A 8 17.89 47.08 27.23
N VAL A 9 18.45 48.12 26.70
CA VAL A 9 19.46 48.95 27.39
C VAL A 9 18.86 50.28 27.79
N ASN A 10 19.03 50.65 29.04
CA ASN A 10 18.70 51.97 29.56
C ASN A 10 19.97 52.81 29.68
N GLU A 11 20.18 53.76 28.80
CA GLU A 11 21.35 54.61 28.76
C GLU A 11 21.15 55.94 29.52
N THR A 12 20.03 56.04 30.25
CA THR A 12 19.66 57.25 30.98
C THR A 12 19.93 57.10 32.48
N ASP A 13 19.93 58.24 33.21
CA ASP A 13 20.07 58.35 34.64
C ASP A 13 18.74 58.14 35.41
N LEU A 14 17.64 57.84 34.67
CA LEU A 14 16.33 57.58 35.29
C LEU A 14 15.93 56.10 35.04
N PRO A 15 15.21 55.46 35.96
CA PRO A 15 14.63 54.16 35.71
C PRO A 15 13.59 54.21 34.58
N ALA A 16 13.65 53.23 33.68
CA ALA A 16 12.74 53.13 32.53
C ALA A 16 11.74 51.99 32.75
N CYS A 17 10.45 52.30 32.76
CA CYS A 17 9.42 51.27 32.76
C CYS A 17 9.09 50.89 31.31
N TYR A 18 9.22 49.61 30.96
CA TYR A 18 8.88 49.11 29.65
C TYR A 18 7.64 48.17 29.67
N GLY A 19 7.01 48.05 28.52
CA GLY A 19 5.92 47.11 28.34
C GLY A 19 5.86 46.61 26.90
N LEU A 20 5.95 45.30 26.69
CA LEU A 20 5.63 44.68 25.39
C LEU A 20 4.14 44.81 25.17
N LEU A 21 3.75 45.47 24.09
CA LEU A 21 2.35 45.64 23.71
C LEU A 21 1.78 44.31 23.22
N PRO A 22 0.52 44.00 23.59
CA PRO A 22 -0.15 42.82 23.11
C PRO A 22 -0.29 42.86 21.59
N GLN A 23 -0.17 41.70 20.96
CA GLN A 23 -0.43 41.56 19.54
C GLN A 23 -1.86 42.02 19.21
N GLN A 24 -2.02 42.75 18.12
CA GLN A 24 -3.35 43.12 17.64
C GLN A 24 -4.11 41.85 17.26
N TYR A 25 -5.41 41.87 17.54
CA TYR A 25 -6.26 40.72 17.21
C TYR A 25 -6.37 40.58 15.68
N GLU A 26 -5.97 39.42 15.19
CA GLU A 26 -6.19 38.92 13.84
C GLU A 26 -6.92 37.56 13.94
N GLU A 27 -7.84 37.29 13.01
CA GLU A 27 -8.67 36.10 13.05
C GLU A 27 -7.84 34.82 12.80
N ASP A 28 -6.77 34.92 11.98
CA ASP A 28 -5.84 33.82 11.68
C ASP A 28 -4.37 34.32 11.57
N PRO A 29 -3.73 34.66 12.70
CA PRO A 29 -2.39 35.22 12.70
C PRO A 29 -1.36 34.19 12.22
N ALA A 30 -0.45 34.62 11.33
CA ALA A 30 0.64 33.77 10.86
C ALA A 30 1.67 33.45 11.93
N VAL A 31 1.88 34.39 12.88
CA VAL A 31 2.78 34.27 14.04
C VAL A 31 2.07 34.75 15.28
N LEU A 32 2.20 34.02 16.36
CA LEU A 32 1.84 34.49 17.71
C LEU A 32 3.09 34.79 18.51
N TYR A 33 3.12 35.91 19.21
CA TYR A 33 4.20 36.23 20.14
C TYR A 33 3.67 36.62 21.51
N SER A 34 4.48 36.34 22.52
CA SER A 34 4.21 36.70 23.92
C SER A 34 5.53 36.80 24.69
N SER A 35 5.47 37.35 25.88
CA SER A 35 6.60 37.31 26.80
C SER A 35 6.11 37.00 28.23
N PRO A 36 6.77 36.09 28.97
CA PRO A 36 6.52 35.89 30.38
C PRO A 36 6.87 37.13 31.21
N HIS A 37 7.81 37.98 30.73
CA HIS A 37 8.22 39.23 31.33
C HIS A 37 7.80 40.41 30.45
N ALA A 38 6.51 40.50 30.12
CA ALA A 38 5.99 41.51 29.23
C ALA A 38 6.09 42.95 29.78
N ARG A 39 6.37 43.13 31.06
CA ARG A 39 6.53 44.45 31.71
C ARG A 39 7.63 44.38 32.74
N GLY A 40 8.37 45.48 32.91
CA GLY A 40 9.43 45.57 33.89
C GLY A 40 9.99 46.98 34.03
N ILE A 41 10.99 47.13 34.88
CA ILE A 41 11.73 48.37 35.15
C ILE A 41 13.20 48.10 34.92
N ILE A 42 13.80 48.85 34.02
CA ILE A 42 15.24 48.84 33.75
C ILE A 42 15.89 49.93 34.55
N GLN A 43 16.83 49.58 35.42
CA GLN A 43 17.54 50.57 36.22
C GLN A 43 18.42 51.50 35.38
N PRO A 44 18.81 52.68 35.91
CA PRO A 44 19.71 53.57 35.17
C PRO A 44 21.00 52.84 34.76
N TYR A 45 21.44 53.08 33.51
CA TYR A 45 22.64 52.53 32.92
C TYR A 45 22.75 51.00 33.00
N SER A 46 21.62 50.31 33.00
CA SER A 46 21.57 48.85 33.06
C SER A 46 20.85 48.26 31.84
N THR A 47 21.06 46.96 31.69
CA THR A 47 20.51 46.15 30.61
C THR A 47 19.59 45.07 31.22
N GLU A 48 18.46 44.85 30.57
CA GLU A 48 17.50 43.79 30.89
C GLU A 48 17.30 42.87 29.69
N LEU A 49 17.29 41.56 29.91
CA LEU A 49 16.99 40.57 28.91
C LEU A 49 15.53 40.16 28.99
N ILE A 50 14.79 40.41 27.92
CA ILE A 50 13.37 40.09 27.83
C ILE A 50 13.20 38.84 26.97
N PRO A 51 12.74 37.72 27.53
CA PRO A 51 12.42 36.54 26.74
C PRO A 51 11.16 36.82 25.90
N VAL A 52 11.26 36.64 24.61
CA VAL A 52 10.16 36.68 23.64
C VAL A 52 9.92 35.28 23.13
N VAL A 53 8.73 34.77 23.42
CA VAL A 53 8.27 33.46 22.93
C VAL A 53 7.42 33.69 21.70
N PHE A 54 7.72 33.03 20.61
CA PHE A 54 6.90 33.10 19.41
C PHE A 54 6.61 31.72 18.83
N GLN A 55 5.50 31.62 18.12
CA GLN A 55 4.99 30.41 17.51
C GLN A 55 4.53 30.70 16.09
N ALA A 56 5.18 30.08 15.10
CA ALA A 56 4.69 30.04 13.74
C ALA A 56 3.39 29.23 13.65
N LYS A 57 2.40 29.72 12.92
CA LYS A 57 1.13 29.06 12.66
C LYS A 57 1.00 28.61 11.20
N LYS A 58 1.84 29.15 10.30
CA LYS A 58 1.87 28.83 8.87
C LYS A 58 3.26 28.39 8.45
N VAL A 59 3.31 27.62 7.37
CA VAL A 59 4.56 27.14 6.77
C VAL A 59 4.99 28.12 5.70
N ASP A 60 5.81 29.09 6.08
CA ASP A 60 6.36 30.12 5.18
C ASP A 60 7.48 30.89 5.89
N ASN A 61 8.10 31.84 5.16
CA ASN A 61 8.89 32.89 5.76
C ASN A 61 7.95 33.92 6.38
N LEU A 62 7.96 34.02 7.69
CA LEU A 62 7.03 34.83 8.46
C LEU A 62 7.74 36.00 9.12
N GLU A 63 7.12 37.18 9.02
CA GLU A 63 7.58 38.41 9.65
C GLU A 63 6.44 39.03 10.46
N GLN A 64 6.75 39.51 11.66
CA GLN A 64 5.81 40.14 12.56
C GLN A 64 6.51 41.27 13.32
N THR A 65 5.89 42.45 13.37
CA THR A 65 6.42 43.52 14.22
C THR A 65 5.78 43.50 15.59
N ALA A 66 6.60 43.44 16.62
CA ALA A 66 6.21 43.62 18.01
C ALA A 66 6.58 45.02 18.46
N TYR A 67 5.82 45.56 19.38
CA TYR A 67 5.98 46.92 19.87
C TYR A 67 6.29 46.94 21.36
N ILE A 68 7.33 47.68 21.75
CA ILE A 68 7.71 47.88 23.17
C ILE A 68 7.50 49.35 23.52
N ALA A 69 6.56 49.61 24.42
CA ALA A 69 6.30 50.95 24.93
C ALA A 69 7.19 51.25 26.14
N VAL A 70 7.69 52.47 26.20
CA VAL A 70 8.39 53.01 27.40
C VAL A 70 7.49 54.03 28.07
N LEU A 71 7.10 53.81 29.30
CA LEU A 71 6.19 54.65 30.03
C LEU A 71 6.78 56.05 30.26
N GLY A 72 6.00 57.11 30.00
CA GLY A 72 6.43 58.48 30.19
C GLY A 72 7.14 59.10 28.98
N ARG A 73 7.48 58.29 27.96
CA ARG A 73 8.05 58.76 26.70
C ARG A 73 6.94 59.18 25.74
N LYS A 74 7.13 60.35 25.04
CA LYS A 74 6.16 60.86 24.05
C LYS A 74 6.41 60.28 22.64
N ASP A 75 7.52 59.63 22.42
CA ASP A 75 7.88 59.03 21.15
C ASP A 75 7.07 57.74 20.91
N PRO A 76 6.94 57.31 19.64
CA PRO A 76 6.25 56.07 19.32
C PRO A 76 6.95 54.88 20.00
N PRO A 77 6.24 53.75 20.21
CA PRO A 77 6.81 52.50 20.73
C PRO A 77 8.01 52.05 19.89
N LEU A 78 8.95 51.38 20.54
CA LEU A 78 10.08 50.73 19.86
C LEU A 78 9.56 49.57 19.01
N GLU A 79 9.98 49.51 17.78
CA GLU A 79 9.63 48.44 16.84
C GLU A 79 10.65 47.31 16.91
N LEU A 80 10.17 46.08 17.14
CA LEU A 80 10.96 44.88 17.11
C LEU A 80 10.47 43.98 15.99
N LEU A 81 11.28 43.85 14.92
CA LEU A 81 10.96 42.91 13.84
C LEU A 81 11.31 41.49 14.26
N LEU A 82 10.30 40.63 14.28
CA LEU A 82 10.41 39.20 14.51
C LEU A 82 10.33 38.51 13.15
N SER A 83 11.34 37.72 12.79
CA SER A 83 11.33 36.90 11.58
C SER A 83 11.59 35.46 11.93
N CYS A 84 10.86 34.54 11.29
CA CYS A 84 11.04 33.11 11.45
C CYS A 84 10.62 32.36 10.20
N VAL A 85 11.07 31.12 10.06
CA VAL A 85 10.62 30.20 9.05
C VAL A 85 9.72 29.15 9.70
N GLY A 86 8.44 29.17 9.35
CA GLY A 86 7.51 28.12 9.74
C GLY A 86 7.81 26.84 8.97
N GLN A 87 7.96 25.73 9.67
CA GLN A 87 8.18 24.41 9.08
C GLN A 87 7.04 23.46 9.41
N GLY A 88 6.62 22.67 8.43
CA GLY A 88 5.67 21.60 8.61
C GLY A 88 6.29 20.39 9.34
N PRO A 89 5.49 19.33 9.56
CA PRO A 89 5.98 18.14 10.23
C PRO A 89 7.04 17.41 9.39
N SER A 90 8.03 16.81 10.07
CA SER A 90 9.05 15.98 9.45
C SER A 90 8.67 14.51 9.65
N VAL A 91 8.37 13.81 8.56
CA VAL A 91 8.02 12.39 8.59
C VAL A 91 9.04 11.61 7.78
N SER A 92 9.51 10.50 8.33
CA SER A 92 10.34 9.53 7.62
C SER A 92 9.55 8.25 7.32
N VAL A 93 9.92 7.55 6.25
CA VAL A 93 9.29 6.28 5.83
C VAL A 93 10.31 5.15 5.89
N SER A 94 9.91 3.98 6.36
CA SER A 94 10.80 2.83 6.56
C SER A 94 11.33 2.22 5.27
N ALA A 95 10.71 2.50 4.12
CA ALA A 95 11.14 1.99 2.82
C ALA A 95 10.78 2.94 1.68
N ALA A 96 11.75 3.22 0.81
CA ALA A 96 11.53 4.04 -0.40
C ALA A 96 10.84 3.27 -1.54
N LYS A 97 10.74 1.94 -1.46
CA LYS A 97 10.06 1.06 -2.42
C LYS A 97 9.64 -0.23 -1.74
N LEU A 98 8.55 -0.85 -2.21
CA LEU A 98 8.06 -2.13 -1.68
C LEU A 98 7.90 -3.16 -2.79
N ASN A 99 8.66 -4.26 -2.69
CA ASN A 99 8.55 -5.38 -3.60
C ASN A 99 8.00 -6.60 -2.86
N PHE A 100 6.78 -7.01 -3.21
CA PHE A 100 6.12 -8.18 -2.61
C PHE A 100 6.68 -9.52 -3.12
N GLY A 101 7.47 -9.49 -4.22
CA GLY A 101 8.02 -10.69 -4.83
C GLY A 101 6.96 -11.56 -5.50
N TYR A 102 7.10 -12.88 -5.39
CA TYR A 102 6.11 -13.84 -5.89
C TYR A 102 5.07 -14.13 -4.81
N ILE A 103 3.81 -13.76 -5.07
CA ILE A 103 2.70 -13.93 -4.15
C ILE A 103 1.59 -14.80 -4.76
N PRO A 104 0.82 -15.55 -3.96
CA PRO A 104 -0.31 -16.32 -4.46
C PRO A 104 -1.36 -15.40 -5.08
N VAL A 105 -1.92 -15.79 -6.23
CA VAL A 105 -3.05 -15.09 -6.84
C VAL A 105 -4.32 -15.35 -6.05
N LEU A 106 -5.30 -14.43 -6.15
CA LEU A 106 -6.62 -14.50 -5.49
C LEU A 106 -6.57 -14.55 -3.95
N THR A 107 -5.44 -14.16 -3.37
CA THR A 107 -5.24 -14.15 -1.91
C THR A 107 -4.68 -12.80 -1.50
N ASP A 108 -5.18 -12.26 -0.40
CA ASP A 108 -4.66 -11.03 0.18
C ASP A 108 -3.29 -11.27 0.81
N VAL A 109 -2.31 -10.47 0.41
CA VAL A 109 -0.97 -10.47 1.00
C VAL A 109 -0.69 -9.08 1.54
N THR A 110 -0.30 -8.99 2.82
CA THR A 110 -0.08 -7.72 3.51
C THR A 110 1.40 -7.50 3.76
N ARG A 111 1.85 -6.25 3.59
CA ARG A 111 3.11 -5.73 4.09
C ARG A 111 2.88 -4.44 4.83
N THR A 112 3.70 -4.17 5.83
CA THR A 112 3.66 -2.93 6.62
C THR A 112 4.70 -1.94 6.13
N LEU A 113 4.33 -0.67 6.14
CA LEU A 113 5.19 0.48 5.96
C LEU A 113 5.09 1.32 7.22
N GLN A 114 6.20 1.55 7.89
CA GLN A 114 6.23 2.39 9.08
C GLN A 114 6.49 3.84 8.68
N LEU A 115 5.67 4.73 9.24
CA LEU A 115 5.82 6.18 9.18
C LEU A 115 6.28 6.66 10.55
N SER A 116 7.34 7.46 10.63
CA SER A 116 7.84 8.00 11.89
C SER A 116 7.83 9.53 11.83
N ASN A 117 7.09 10.15 12.73
CA ASN A 117 7.06 11.59 12.88
C ASN A 117 8.21 12.03 13.80
N GLU A 118 9.20 12.72 13.23
CA GLU A 118 10.40 13.19 13.95
C GLU A 118 10.24 14.62 14.46
N SER A 119 9.03 15.20 14.31
CA SER A 119 8.76 16.57 14.72
C SER A 119 7.93 16.66 16.01
N PRO A 120 8.00 17.79 16.73
CA PRO A 120 7.22 18.04 17.94
C PRO A 120 5.76 18.43 17.65
N ILE A 121 5.32 18.38 16.40
CA ILE A 121 3.94 18.67 15.96
C ILE A 121 3.34 17.44 15.32
N ALA A 122 2.01 17.29 15.40
CA ALA A 122 1.30 16.18 14.79
C ALA A 122 1.36 16.27 13.26
N ALA A 123 1.53 15.14 12.59
CA ALA A 123 1.59 15.03 11.15
C ALA A 123 0.33 14.35 10.60
N ARG A 124 -0.49 15.10 9.86
CA ARG A 124 -1.63 14.51 9.15
C ARG A 124 -1.17 13.98 7.82
N PHE A 125 -1.68 12.80 7.45
CA PHE A 125 -1.33 12.16 6.19
C PHE A 125 -2.56 11.69 5.43
N CYS A 126 -2.40 11.62 4.10
CA CYS A 126 -3.32 10.96 3.18
C CYS A 126 -2.51 10.00 2.29
N ALA A 127 -2.94 8.75 2.22
CA ALA A 127 -2.29 7.68 1.47
C ALA A 127 -3.25 7.12 0.43
N GLN A 128 -2.87 7.15 -0.84
CA GLN A 128 -3.71 6.67 -1.93
C GLN A 128 -2.89 5.98 -3.02
N MET A 129 -3.53 5.07 -3.75
CA MET A 129 -2.92 4.44 -4.90
C MET A 129 -2.99 5.37 -6.11
N LEU A 130 -1.91 5.47 -6.88
CA LEU A 130 -1.86 6.30 -8.09
C LEU A 130 -2.90 5.85 -9.13
N ARG A 131 -3.16 4.54 -9.24
CA ARG A 131 -4.11 3.99 -10.20
C ARG A 131 -5.50 3.80 -9.60
N ASN A 132 -6.54 4.30 -10.27
CA ASN A 132 -7.95 4.16 -9.84
C ASN A 132 -8.43 2.70 -9.69
N LYS A 133 -7.84 1.74 -10.44
CA LYS A 133 -8.13 0.31 -10.36
C LYS A 133 -6.88 -0.45 -9.92
N SER A 134 -6.36 -0.09 -8.77
CA SER A 134 -5.21 -0.74 -8.18
C SER A 134 -5.54 -2.13 -7.67
N HIS A 135 -4.55 -3.03 -7.72
CA HIS A 135 -4.59 -4.32 -7.01
C HIS A 135 -4.13 -4.20 -5.57
N TRP A 136 -3.62 -3.02 -5.18
CA TRP A 136 -3.21 -2.68 -3.83
C TRP A 136 -4.25 -1.79 -3.16
N ARG A 137 -4.34 -1.91 -1.84
CA ARG A 137 -5.05 -0.98 -0.97
C ARG A 137 -4.19 -0.68 0.25
N VAL A 138 -4.39 0.48 0.83
CA VAL A 138 -3.67 0.93 2.03
C VAL A 138 -4.65 1.12 3.18
N GLU A 139 -4.25 0.73 4.38
CA GLU A 139 -5.05 0.85 5.60
C GLU A 139 -4.16 1.25 6.79
N PRO A 140 -4.47 2.37 7.47
CA PRO A 140 -5.47 3.38 7.13
C PRO A 140 -5.05 4.24 5.93
N SER A 141 -6.04 4.78 5.18
CA SER A 141 -5.78 5.68 4.04
C SER A 141 -5.55 7.14 4.44
N GLU A 142 -5.93 7.51 5.64
CA GLU A 142 -5.74 8.85 6.20
C GLU A 142 -5.63 8.75 7.73
N GLY A 143 -5.02 9.75 8.34
CA GLY A 143 -4.87 9.78 9.78
C GLY A 143 -3.91 10.86 10.25
N GLU A 144 -3.55 10.78 11.52
CA GLU A 144 -2.63 11.69 12.18
C GLU A 144 -1.57 10.88 12.95
N ILE A 145 -0.32 11.26 12.79
CA ILE A 145 0.80 10.67 13.51
C ILE A 145 1.15 11.66 14.64
N PRO A 146 0.99 11.28 15.90
CA PRO A 146 1.33 12.16 17.02
C PRO A 146 2.81 12.56 17.00
N PRO A 147 3.17 13.67 17.68
CA PRO A 147 4.56 14.10 17.79
C PRO A 147 5.48 12.98 18.29
N GLU A 148 6.63 12.82 17.64
CA GLU A 148 7.68 11.87 18.04
C GLU A 148 7.23 10.40 18.11
N GLN A 149 6.12 10.06 17.39
CA GLN A 149 5.59 8.71 17.35
C GLN A 149 5.64 8.12 15.93
N SER A 150 5.40 6.82 15.87
CA SER A 150 5.34 6.07 14.62
C SER A 150 3.97 5.43 14.43
N LEU A 151 3.57 5.29 13.16
CA LEU A 151 2.34 4.63 12.73
C LEU A 151 2.68 3.59 11.66
N GLU A 152 1.99 2.46 11.66
CA GLU A 152 2.11 1.43 10.63
C GLU A 152 0.97 1.54 9.61
N LEU A 153 1.31 1.67 8.33
CA LEU A 153 0.39 1.49 7.21
C LEU A 153 0.44 0.04 6.73
N LYS A 154 -0.72 -0.58 6.58
CA LYS A 154 -0.86 -1.91 5.97
C LYS A 154 -1.12 -1.76 4.48
N LEU A 155 -0.21 -2.26 3.66
CA LEU A 155 -0.36 -2.35 2.23
C LEU A 155 -0.79 -3.77 1.86
N ILE A 156 -2.00 -3.91 1.35
CA ILE A 156 -2.63 -5.18 1.04
C ILE A 156 -2.76 -5.30 -0.47
N VAL A 157 -2.31 -6.40 -1.04
CA VAL A 157 -2.36 -6.69 -2.47
C VAL A 157 -3.12 -7.97 -2.76
N ASN A 158 -3.98 -7.95 -3.77
CA ASN A 158 -4.68 -9.11 -4.29
C ASN A 158 -4.55 -9.16 -5.82
N LEU A 159 -3.83 -10.16 -6.32
CA LEU A 159 -3.56 -10.29 -7.74
C LEU A 159 -4.49 -11.29 -8.40
N ASN A 160 -4.95 -10.97 -9.60
CA ASN A 160 -5.84 -11.80 -10.40
C ASN A 160 -5.16 -12.37 -11.67
N ASP A 161 -3.83 -12.34 -11.71
CA ASP A 161 -3.05 -12.92 -12.80
C ASP A 161 -1.63 -13.26 -12.31
N THR A 162 -0.89 -14.04 -13.10
CA THR A 162 0.51 -14.47 -12.84
C THR A 162 1.56 -13.59 -13.53
N VAL A 163 1.16 -12.47 -14.12
CA VAL A 163 2.08 -11.47 -14.71
C VAL A 163 2.65 -10.55 -13.62
N PRO A 164 3.71 -9.80 -13.93
CA PRO A 164 4.16 -8.72 -13.07
C PRO A 164 3.11 -7.59 -12.98
N PHE A 165 2.91 -7.08 -11.78
CA PHE A 165 2.09 -5.92 -11.47
C PHE A 165 2.95 -4.84 -10.84
N GLN A 166 2.66 -3.60 -11.18
CA GLN A 166 3.32 -2.41 -10.65
C GLN A 166 2.28 -1.33 -10.39
N ASP A 167 2.47 -0.61 -9.31
CA ASP A 167 1.70 0.58 -8.94
C ASP A 167 2.58 1.51 -8.10
N GLU A 168 2.02 2.60 -7.61
CA GLU A 168 2.69 3.57 -6.78
C GLU A 168 1.75 4.02 -5.67
N LEU A 169 2.26 4.04 -4.44
CA LEU A 169 1.60 4.64 -3.30
C LEU A 169 2.01 6.11 -3.24
N LEU A 170 1.04 6.98 -3.32
CA LEU A 170 1.17 8.41 -3.07
C LEU A 170 0.83 8.65 -1.60
N LEU A 171 1.82 9.07 -0.82
CA LEU A 171 1.67 9.44 0.58
C LEU A 171 1.96 10.93 0.72
N GLU A 172 0.92 11.69 1.00
CA GLU A 172 0.98 13.13 1.21
C GLU A 172 0.97 13.43 2.71
N ILE A 173 1.94 14.20 3.16
CA ILE A 173 1.98 14.74 4.52
C ILE A 173 1.58 16.21 4.45
N GLN A 174 0.52 16.57 5.17
CA GLN A 174 -0.01 17.93 5.15
C GLN A 174 1.07 18.93 5.59
N ASP A 175 1.18 20.05 4.86
CA ASP A 175 2.16 21.12 5.08
C ASP A 175 3.63 20.66 5.05
N SER A 176 3.91 19.54 4.36
CA SER A 176 5.24 18.94 4.27
C SER A 176 5.44 18.27 2.90
N GLN A 177 6.14 17.15 2.86
CA GLN A 177 6.56 16.47 1.65
C GLN A 177 5.56 15.41 1.17
N ILE A 178 5.69 15.06 -0.11
CA ILE A 178 4.96 13.97 -0.74
C ILE A 178 5.95 12.84 -1.02
N PHE A 179 5.59 11.63 -0.61
CA PHE A 179 6.36 10.42 -0.91
C PHE A 179 5.67 9.63 -2.02
N ASN A 180 6.47 9.29 -3.05
CA ASN A 180 6.07 8.38 -4.11
C ASN A 180 6.78 7.05 -3.88
N ILE A 181 6.04 6.00 -3.50
CA ILE A 181 6.60 4.71 -3.12
C ILE A 181 6.21 3.66 -4.17
N PRO A 182 7.14 3.25 -5.05
CA PRO A 182 6.89 2.23 -6.05
C PRO A 182 6.57 0.88 -5.42
N LEU A 183 5.51 0.24 -5.93
CA LEU A 183 5.03 -1.07 -5.53
C LEU A 183 5.21 -2.07 -6.68
N ALA A 184 5.69 -3.27 -6.37
CA ALA A 184 5.84 -4.34 -7.34
C ALA A 184 5.45 -5.70 -6.74
N ALA A 185 4.79 -6.53 -7.55
CA ALA A 185 4.47 -7.91 -7.20
C ALA A 185 4.33 -8.76 -8.46
N LYS A 186 4.50 -10.08 -8.33
CA LYS A 186 4.23 -11.05 -9.40
C LYS A 186 3.36 -12.19 -8.86
N GLY A 187 2.27 -12.48 -9.57
CA GLY A 187 1.37 -13.57 -9.18
C GLY A 187 2.00 -14.95 -9.38
N LYS A 188 1.70 -15.88 -8.48
CA LYS A 188 2.05 -17.30 -8.54
C LYS A 188 0.81 -18.14 -8.30
N GLY A 189 0.68 -19.26 -9.00
CA GLY A 189 -0.43 -20.20 -8.84
C GLY A 189 -1.42 -20.15 -10.01
N THR A 190 -2.65 -20.56 -9.74
CA THR A 190 -3.73 -20.60 -10.74
C THR A 190 -4.86 -19.66 -10.37
N THR A 191 -5.50 -19.08 -11.38
CA THR A 191 -6.73 -18.27 -11.22
C THR A 191 -8.00 -19.09 -11.47
N ILE A 192 -7.85 -20.38 -11.75
CA ILE A 192 -8.96 -21.32 -11.85
C ILE A 192 -9.29 -21.84 -10.46
N VAL A 193 -10.52 -21.65 -10.03
CA VAL A 193 -11.04 -22.14 -8.74
C VAL A 193 -12.13 -23.17 -8.95
N THR A 194 -12.28 -24.08 -8.01
CA THR A 194 -13.32 -25.13 -8.00
C THR A 194 -14.31 -24.84 -6.87
N ASP A 195 -15.58 -25.17 -7.09
CA ASP A 195 -16.64 -25.05 -6.08
C ASP A 195 -16.56 -26.18 -5.03
N ARG A 196 -15.91 -27.28 -5.38
CA ARG A 196 -15.71 -28.47 -4.53
C ARG A 196 -14.24 -28.86 -4.50
N PRO A 197 -13.77 -29.58 -3.44
CA PRO A 197 -12.40 -30.09 -3.40
C PRO A 197 -12.09 -30.97 -4.61
N PHE A 198 -10.94 -30.73 -5.27
CA PHE A 198 -10.50 -31.50 -6.43
C PHE A 198 -8.99 -31.83 -6.38
N ALA A 199 -8.20 -30.94 -5.90
CA ALA A 199 -6.73 -31.08 -5.87
C ALA A 199 -6.18 -30.79 -4.47
N PRO A 200 -5.02 -31.33 -4.08
CA PRO A 200 -4.13 -32.22 -4.81
C PRO A 200 -4.58 -33.70 -4.80
N SER A 201 -5.54 -34.08 -3.98
CA SER A 201 -6.10 -35.42 -3.89
C SER A 201 -7.60 -35.37 -3.70
N LEU A 202 -8.31 -36.32 -4.28
CA LEU A 202 -9.73 -36.49 -4.17
C LEU A 202 -10.05 -37.91 -3.74
N ASN A 203 -10.70 -38.05 -2.58
CA ASN A 203 -11.20 -39.36 -2.11
C ASN A 203 -12.68 -39.51 -2.55
N LEU A 204 -12.93 -40.42 -3.43
CA LEU A 204 -14.27 -40.71 -3.96
C LEU A 204 -15.04 -41.74 -3.12
N GLY A 205 -14.42 -42.28 -2.07
CA GLY A 205 -15.02 -43.34 -1.25
C GLY A 205 -14.88 -44.72 -1.88
N THR A 206 -15.72 -45.64 -1.43
CA THR A 206 -15.76 -47.04 -1.88
C THR A 206 -16.90 -47.27 -2.85
N HIS A 207 -16.61 -47.82 -4.02
CA HIS A 207 -17.59 -48.10 -5.08
C HIS A 207 -17.50 -49.56 -5.51
N PHE A 208 -18.62 -50.09 -6.03
CA PHE A 208 -18.61 -51.44 -6.63
C PHE A 208 -17.83 -51.42 -7.96
N SER A 209 -17.04 -52.45 -8.21
CA SER A 209 -16.22 -52.54 -9.42
C SER A 209 -17.02 -52.53 -10.74
N SER A 210 -18.30 -52.92 -10.69
CA SER A 210 -19.19 -52.93 -11.86
C SER A 210 -19.99 -51.63 -12.04
N GLY A 211 -19.89 -50.66 -11.11
CA GLY A 211 -20.62 -49.39 -11.14
C GLY A 211 -19.69 -48.24 -11.38
N PRO A 212 -20.03 -47.31 -12.31
CA PRO A 212 -19.26 -46.05 -12.47
C PRO A 212 -19.45 -45.15 -11.24
N CYS A 213 -18.35 -44.64 -10.72
CA CYS A 213 -18.43 -43.52 -9.77
C CYS A 213 -18.40 -42.20 -10.52
N GLN A 214 -19.18 -41.24 -10.09
CA GLN A 214 -19.27 -39.92 -10.71
C GLN A 214 -19.06 -38.84 -9.67
N TYR A 215 -18.27 -37.83 -10.03
CA TYR A 215 -18.03 -36.65 -9.22
C TYR A 215 -18.16 -35.40 -10.08
N ALA A 216 -19.24 -34.66 -9.88
CA ALA A 216 -19.51 -33.41 -10.57
C ALA A 216 -19.02 -32.21 -9.77
N PHE A 217 -18.32 -31.32 -10.41
CA PHE A 217 -17.85 -30.05 -9.84
C PHE A 217 -17.83 -28.97 -10.89
N ARG A 218 -17.77 -27.70 -10.44
CA ARG A 218 -17.70 -26.55 -11.31
C ARG A 218 -16.36 -25.87 -11.16
N ILE A 219 -15.75 -25.49 -12.30
CA ILE A 219 -14.56 -24.66 -12.34
C ILE A 219 -14.92 -23.25 -12.80
N THR A 220 -14.26 -22.25 -12.24
CA THR A 220 -14.48 -20.85 -12.58
C THR A 220 -13.12 -20.16 -12.77
N ASN A 221 -13.00 -19.42 -13.87
CA ASN A 221 -11.84 -18.57 -14.12
C ASN A 221 -12.05 -17.21 -13.46
N ARG A 222 -11.41 -16.97 -12.33
CA ARG A 222 -11.39 -15.67 -11.63
C ARG A 222 -10.26 -14.75 -12.09
N GLY A 223 -9.48 -15.20 -13.08
CA GLY A 223 -8.42 -14.41 -13.69
C GLY A 223 -8.92 -13.50 -14.79
N ARG A 224 -8.00 -12.75 -15.40
CA ARG A 224 -8.29 -11.82 -16.48
C ARG A 224 -7.88 -12.32 -17.88
N ARG A 225 -7.30 -13.52 -17.97
CA ARG A 225 -6.92 -14.15 -19.23
C ARG A 225 -7.75 -15.40 -19.49
N THR A 226 -8.00 -15.69 -20.77
CA THR A 226 -8.59 -16.94 -21.18
C THR A 226 -7.58 -18.08 -20.98
N HIS A 227 -8.02 -19.17 -20.36
CA HIS A 227 -7.22 -20.38 -20.18
C HIS A 227 -7.72 -21.50 -21.10
N GLN A 228 -6.77 -22.16 -21.75
CA GLN A 228 -7.04 -23.44 -22.41
C GLN A 228 -6.65 -24.54 -21.45
N LEU A 229 -7.64 -25.31 -21.02
CA LEU A 229 -7.47 -26.43 -20.08
C LEU A 229 -7.47 -27.73 -20.88
N LEU A 230 -6.54 -28.60 -20.53
CA LEU A 230 -6.41 -29.94 -21.11
C LEU A 230 -6.16 -30.91 -19.97
N TRP A 231 -6.96 -31.96 -19.92
CA TRP A 231 -6.85 -33.01 -18.94
C TRP A 231 -6.25 -34.27 -19.58
N THR A 232 -5.25 -34.83 -18.96
CA THR A 232 -4.61 -36.07 -19.38
C THR A 232 -4.48 -37.03 -18.20
N THR A 233 -4.67 -38.31 -18.44
CA THR A 233 -4.39 -39.34 -17.47
C THR A 233 -2.99 -39.85 -17.73
N GLU A 234 -2.14 -39.98 -16.68
CA GLU A 234 -0.77 -40.45 -16.81
C GLU A 234 -0.75 -41.83 -17.42
N GLY A 235 0.14 -42.06 -18.42
CA GLY A 235 0.20 -43.29 -19.19
C GLY A 235 -0.84 -43.46 -20.31
N PHE A 236 -1.83 -42.52 -20.42
CA PHE A 236 -2.90 -42.59 -21.42
C PHE A 236 -3.04 -41.25 -22.14
N PRO A 237 -2.20 -40.91 -23.12
CA PRO A 237 -2.33 -39.68 -23.88
C PRO A 237 -3.63 -39.70 -24.68
N GLN A 238 -4.60 -38.86 -24.31
CA GLN A 238 -5.93 -38.81 -24.92
C GLN A 238 -5.96 -38.06 -26.27
N PHE A 239 -4.86 -37.39 -26.66
CA PHE A 239 -4.79 -36.64 -27.90
C PHE A 239 -3.49 -36.96 -28.66
N PRO A 240 -3.57 -37.58 -29.83
CA PRO A 240 -2.42 -37.63 -30.72
C PRO A 240 -2.07 -36.20 -31.17
N ASN A 241 -0.78 -35.85 -31.03
CA ASN A 241 -0.26 -34.57 -31.53
C ASN A 241 -0.61 -34.41 -33.01
N ARG A 242 -1.53 -33.51 -33.32
CA ARG A 242 -1.89 -33.17 -34.73
C ARG A 242 -0.89 -32.22 -35.39
N ASP A 243 0.26 -31.97 -34.81
CA ASP A 243 1.20 -30.96 -35.31
C ASP A 243 2.24 -31.51 -36.33
N HIS A 244 2.02 -32.69 -36.90
CA HIS A 244 2.84 -33.16 -38.04
C HIS A 244 2.00 -33.65 -39.20
N LEU A 245 1.26 -32.72 -39.84
CA LEU A 245 0.87 -32.87 -41.24
C LEU A 245 2.02 -32.34 -42.11
N SER A 246 3.08 -33.12 -42.26
CA SER A 246 3.95 -33.02 -43.43
C SER A 246 3.29 -33.79 -44.57
N PRO A 247 3.02 -33.17 -45.72
CA PRO A 247 2.59 -33.89 -46.89
C PRO A 247 3.79 -34.60 -47.51
N ASN A 248 3.58 -35.87 -47.89
CA ASN A 248 4.43 -36.72 -48.71
C ASN A 248 5.49 -37.59 -48.01
N LYS A 249 5.05 -38.84 -47.69
CA LYS A 249 5.87 -40.03 -47.97
C LYS A 249 4.97 -41.26 -48.26
N PRO A 250 5.34 -42.11 -49.24
CA PRO A 250 4.45 -43.13 -49.80
C PRO A 250 4.30 -44.35 -48.88
N ARG A 251 3.09 -44.86 -48.87
CA ARG A 251 2.69 -46.12 -48.19
C ARG A 251 3.49 -47.30 -48.66
N ASN A 252 4.24 -47.94 -47.81
CA ASN A 252 4.62 -49.35 -47.97
C ASN A 252 3.83 -50.21 -47.01
N LYS A 253 2.93 -51.01 -47.56
CA LYS A 253 2.19 -52.06 -46.87
C LYS A 253 3.13 -53.20 -46.54
N LYS A 254 3.20 -53.60 -45.27
CA LYS A 254 3.28 -55.02 -44.86
C LYS A 254 2.77 -55.12 -43.40
N SER A 255 1.58 -55.68 -43.32
CA SER A 255 0.91 -56.09 -42.12
C SER A 255 1.62 -57.27 -41.47
N LYS A 256 2.01 -57.14 -40.22
CA LYS A 256 2.13 -58.28 -39.32
C LYS A 256 1.15 -58.02 -38.19
N SER A 257 0.14 -58.87 -38.08
CA SER A 257 -0.76 -58.98 -36.96
C SER A 257 0.00 -59.32 -35.69
N LEU A 258 0.23 -58.33 -34.84
CA LEU A 258 0.51 -58.56 -33.46
C LEU A 258 -0.81 -58.60 -32.71
N GLN A 259 -1.06 -59.72 -31.99
CA GLN A 259 -2.12 -59.86 -31.01
C GLN A 259 -1.98 -58.74 -30.00
N THR A 260 -2.91 -57.82 -30.04
CA THR A 260 -3.06 -56.75 -29.06
C THR A 260 -3.72 -57.37 -27.86
N SER A 261 -2.98 -57.51 -26.77
CA SER A 261 -3.56 -57.65 -25.44
C SER A 261 -4.56 -56.48 -25.22
N PRO A 262 -5.68 -56.68 -24.51
CA PRO A 262 -6.61 -55.62 -24.26
C PRO A 262 -5.86 -54.48 -23.58
N GLN A 263 -5.72 -53.34 -24.30
CA GLN A 263 -5.13 -52.16 -23.72
C GLN A 263 -6.12 -51.66 -22.67
N GLU A 264 -5.79 -51.89 -21.39
CA GLU A 264 -6.55 -51.34 -20.30
C GLU A 264 -6.64 -49.82 -20.44
N GLY A 265 -7.84 -49.31 -20.60
CA GLY A 265 -8.12 -47.86 -20.65
C GLY A 265 -7.87 -47.22 -19.26
N PRO A 266 -7.80 -45.92 -19.19
CA PRO A 266 -7.69 -45.20 -17.94
C PRO A 266 -8.94 -45.47 -17.06
N VAL A 267 -8.70 -45.72 -15.77
CA VAL A 267 -9.77 -45.96 -14.79
C VAL A 267 -10.62 -44.70 -14.61
N PHE A 268 -10.00 -43.54 -14.71
CA PHE A 268 -10.66 -42.22 -14.56
C PHE A 268 -10.65 -41.46 -15.86
N SER A 269 -11.80 -40.82 -16.17
CA SER A 269 -11.96 -39.87 -17.27
C SER A 269 -12.59 -38.60 -16.77
N LEU A 270 -12.17 -37.46 -17.32
CA LEU A 270 -12.72 -36.14 -16.99
C LEU A 270 -13.33 -35.51 -18.24
N SER A 271 -14.60 -35.09 -18.13
CA SER A 271 -15.35 -34.47 -19.21
C SER A 271 -15.75 -33.02 -18.83
N PRO A 272 -15.58 -32.06 -19.73
CA PRO A 272 -14.88 -32.12 -21.01
C PRO A 272 -13.36 -32.20 -20.85
N ALA A 273 -12.70 -33.08 -21.63
CA ALA A 273 -11.25 -33.26 -21.57
C ALA A 273 -10.44 -32.06 -22.10
N ARG A 274 -11.04 -31.23 -22.93
CA ARG A 274 -10.49 -29.96 -23.43
C ARG A 274 -11.53 -28.86 -23.29
N LEU A 275 -11.11 -27.73 -22.74
CA LEU A 275 -11.99 -26.61 -22.50
C LEU A 275 -11.24 -25.29 -22.70
N LEU A 276 -11.90 -24.33 -23.34
CA LEU A 276 -11.48 -22.92 -23.36
C LEU A 276 -12.32 -22.16 -22.33
N LEU A 277 -11.68 -21.59 -21.30
CA LEU A 277 -12.36 -20.93 -20.19
C LEU A 277 -12.00 -19.43 -20.17
N PRO A 278 -12.89 -18.56 -20.70
CA PRO A 278 -12.69 -17.12 -20.66
C PRO A 278 -12.74 -16.54 -19.24
N PRO A 279 -12.25 -15.29 -19.05
CA PRO A 279 -12.37 -14.56 -17.78
C PRO A 279 -13.81 -14.50 -17.27
N GLY A 280 -14.03 -14.78 -15.98
CA GLY A 280 -15.33 -14.73 -15.32
C GLY A 280 -16.29 -15.86 -15.70
N HIS A 281 -15.93 -16.77 -16.61
CA HIS A 281 -16.78 -17.89 -17.03
C HIS A 281 -16.54 -19.12 -16.14
N SER A 282 -17.58 -19.94 -16.05
CA SER A 282 -17.58 -21.23 -15.37
C SER A 282 -17.93 -22.34 -16.31
N ALA A 283 -17.48 -23.55 -15.99
CA ALA A 283 -17.84 -24.76 -16.70
C ALA A 283 -18.07 -25.91 -15.72
N ASP A 284 -19.06 -26.73 -16.02
CA ASP A 284 -19.32 -27.96 -15.25
C ASP A 284 -18.42 -29.07 -15.74
N MET A 285 -17.80 -29.78 -14.79
CA MET A 285 -16.88 -30.87 -15.00
C MET A 285 -17.45 -32.15 -14.38
N LEU A 286 -17.27 -33.25 -15.07
CA LEU A 286 -17.66 -34.56 -14.59
C LEU A 286 -16.45 -35.51 -14.61
N LEU A 287 -16.05 -35.95 -13.44
CA LEU A 287 -15.09 -37.01 -13.28
C LEU A 287 -15.85 -38.35 -13.16
N GLU A 288 -15.54 -39.26 -14.04
CA GLU A 288 -16.08 -40.64 -14.04
C GLU A 288 -14.99 -41.63 -13.81
N GLY A 289 -15.22 -42.58 -12.90
CA GLY A 289 -14.32 -43.67 -12.65
C GLY A 289 -15.03 -44.99 -12.85
N SER A 290 -14.41 -45.91 -13.59
CA SER A 290 -14.91 -47.24 -13.82
C SER A 290 -13.75 -48.26 -13.87
N SER A 291 -13.92 -49.38 -13.22
CA SER A 291 -12.92 -50.49 -13.27
C SER A 291 -13.63 -51.82 -13.20
N ASP A 292 -13.24 -52.71 -14.11
CA ASP A 292 -13.75 -54.10 -14.15
C ASP A 292 -13.09 -55.01 -13.10
N VAL A 293 -12.04 -54.55 -12.47
CA VAL A 293 -11.29 -55.29 -11.42
C VAL A 293 -11.21 -54.42 -10.16
N PRO A 294 -11.32 -55.02 -8.96
CA PRO A 294 -11.10 -54.31 -7.72
C PRO A 294 -9.70 -53.68 -7.71
N ARG A 295 -9.62 -52.36 -7.46
CA ARG A 295 -8.37 -51.58 -7.33
C ARG A 295 -8.48 -50.66 -6.10
N VAL A 296 -7.35 -50.37 -5.48
CA VAL A 296 -7.21 -49.44 -4.36
C VAL A 296 -6.44 -48.23 -4.82
#